data_47f1934df37f0523aa120d7ed1c73ad8
#
_entry.id   47f1934df37f0523aa120d7ed1c73ad8
#
_cell.length_a   1.000
_cell.length_b   1.000
_cell.length_c   1.000
_cell.angle_alpha   90.00
_cell.angle_beta   90.00
_cell.angle_gamma   90.00
#
_symmetry.space_group_name_H-M   'P 1'
#
loop_
_entity.id
_entity.type
_entity.pdbx_description
1 polymer ?
#
loop_
_entity_poly.entity_id
_entity_poly.type
_entity_poly.pdbx_seq_one_letter_code
_entity_poly.pdbx_strand_id
1 'polypeptide(L)'
;LEKRTHFFSDKKVVFFIATLCCLLWGSAYPAIKNGYELFHIADNDVPGKLVFAGYRFAFAGLLLLVLAVLSGRAIGRFQRGQLVQLTTLGIFQTSLQYVFFYIGLAYTTGVKGSIMNATSTFFSVLLAHYLYQNDKLNVNKLIGCILGFAGVMAVNIDSNGMNIGFTLLGDGFVVIAAFILSASTIYGKRISQTMDPTVMTGYQLAIGGIILTISGYCTGGTLMIPDWEAVLMLGYLILLSSVAFSLWSQLLKYNRVGMVAPFNFLIPVSGTLLSALFLDESILEWKYFFALVLVCSGIWLVNRIVKSDRKMPL
;
A
#
# COMPACT_ATOMS: atom_id res chain seq x y z
N LEU A 1 12.64 -1.92 24.43
CA LEU A 1 13.07 -1.88 23.02
C LEU A 1 13.39 -3.29 22.51
N GLU A 2 14.20 -4.06 23.22
CA GLU A 2 14.66 -5.41 22.84
C GLU A 2 13.50 -6.43 22.63
N LYS A 3 12.47 -6.44 23.49
CA LYS A 3 11.28 -7.28 23.32
C LYS A 3 10.48 -6.95 22.06
N ARG A 4 10.42 -5.67 21.63
CA ARG A 4 9.71 -5.26 20.41
C ARG A 4 10.48 -5.63 19.14
N THR A 5 11.81 -5.51 19.15
CA THR A 5 12.66 -5.96 18.04
C THR A 5 12.48 -7.45 17.80
N HIS A 6 12.46 -8.25 18.84
CA HIS A 6 12.28 -9.71 18.74
C HIS A 6 10.89 -10.08 18.19
N PHE A 7 9.83 -9.37 18.61
CA PHE A 7 8.46 -9.63 18.15
C PHE A 7 8.28 -9.38 16.65
N PHE A 8 8.62 -8.18 16.16
CA PHE A 8 8.44 -7.82 14.74
C PHE A 8 9.47 -8.47 13.79
N SER A 9 10.48 -9.17 14.31
CA SER A 9 11.46 -9.93 13.53
C SER A 9 11.14 -11.43 13.49
N ASP A 10 10.19 -11.92 14.31
CA ASP A 10 9.75 -13.31 14.25
C ASP A 10 9.03 -13.59 12.93
N LYS A 11 9.45 -14.65 12.23
CA LYS A 11 8.93 -14.97 10.88
C LYS A 11 7.43 -15.23 10.85
N LYS A 12 6.87 -15.85 11.90
CA LYS A 12 5.43 -16.11 11.99
C LYS A 12 4.64 -14.82 12.18
N VAL A 13 5.17 -13.93 13.02
CA VAL A 13 4.60 -12.59 13.26
C VAL A 13 4.66 -11.75 11.99
N VAL A 14 5.81 -11.74 11.30
CA VAL A 14 5.97 -11.04 10.01
C VAL A 14 4.96 -11.56 8.99
N PHE A 15 4.84 -12.88 8.83
CA PHE A 15 3.89 -13.49 7.92
C PHE A 15 2.46 -13.09 8.25
N PHE A 16 2.05 -13.22 9.50
CA PHE A 16 0.70 -12.89 9.94
C PHE A 16 0.38 -11.40 9.75
N ILE A 17 1.25 -10.50 10.21
CA ILE A 17 1.01 -9.05 10.11
C ILE A 17 1.05 -8.58 8.66
N ALA A 18 1.98 -9.06 7.85
CA ALA A 18 2.05 -8.69 6.44
C ALA A 18 0.80 -9.15 5.68
N THR A 19 0.35 -10.39 5.93
CA THR A 19 -0.89 -10.92 5.35
C THR A 19 -2.09 -10.09 5.80
N LEU A 20 -2.19 -9.77 7.10
CA LEU A 20 -3.26 -8.92 7.63
C LEU A 20 -3.29 -7.54 6.96
N CYS A 21 -2.15 -6.88 6.82
CA CYS A 21 -2.06 -5.59 6.12
C CYS A 21 -2.54 -5.70 4.67
N CYS A 22 -2.14 -6.77 3.96
CA CYS A 22 -2.55 -6.98 2.58
C CYS A 22 -4.04 -7.29 2.44
N LEU A 23 -4.64 -8.05 3.37
CA LEU A 23 -6.07 -8.28 3.43
C LEU A 23 -6.86 -6.99 3.72
N LEU A 24 -6.36 -6.16 4.65
CA LEU A 24 -6.94 -4.85 4.92
C LEU A 24 -6.87 -3.96 3.67
N TRP A 25 -5.74 -3.86 2.99
CA TRP A 25 -5.68 -3.09 1.74
C TRP A 25 -6.51 -3.70 0.62
N GLY A 26 -6.61 -5.03 0.54
CA GLY A 26 -7.52 -5.71 -0.38
C GLY A 26 -8.98 -5.34 -0.12
N SER A 27 -9.43 -5.34 1.14
CA SER A 27 -10.80 -4.94 1.50
C SER A 27 -11.09 -3.46 1.25
N ALA A 28 -10.04 -2.63 1.11
CA ALA A 28 -10.22 -1.23 0.75
C ALA A 28 -10.81 -1.04 -0.65
N TYR A 29 -10.60 -1.97 -1.61
CA TYR A 29 -11.14 -1.83 -2.97
C TYR A 29 -12.66 -1.78 -3.01
N PRO A 30 -13.39 -2.80 -2.51
CA PRO A 30 -14.85 -2.71 -2.45
C PRO A 30 -15.34 -1.58 -1.53
N ALA A 31 -14.67 -1.33 -0.41
CA ALA A 31 -15.06 -0.27 0.51
C ALA A 31 -14.90 1.13 -0.08
N ILE A 32 -13.88 1.38 -0.90
CA ILE A 32 -13.71 2.66 -1.61
C ILE A 32 -14.79 2.81 -2.68
N LYS A 33 -15.11 1.74 -3.42
CA LYS A 33 -16.16 1.76 -4.43
C LYS A 33 -17.51 2.11 -3.82
N ASN A 34 -17.90 1.41 -2.76
CA ASN A 34 -19.12 1.72 -2.00
C ASN A 34 -19.06 3.13 -1.39
N GLY A 35 -17.90 3.57 -0.93
CA GLY A 35 -17.68 4.93 -0.46
C GLY A 35 -17.97 5.97 -1.54
N TYR A 36 -17.54 5.76 -2.77
CA TYR A 36 -17.85 6.69 -3.88
C TYR A 36 -19.35 6.76 -4.16
N GLU A 37 -20.04 5.62 -4.13
CA GLU A 37 -21.51 5.58 -4.29
C GLU A 37 -22.21 6.34 -3.16
N LEU A 38 -21.84 6.09 -1.88
CA LEU A 38 -22.42 6.74 -0.72
C LEU A 38 -22.15 8.25 -0.68
N PHE A 39 -20.99 8.70 -1.14
CA PHE A 39 -20.66 10.13 -1.21
C PHE A 39 -21.04 10.80 -2.54
N HIS A 40 -21.75 10.08 -3.43
CA HIS A 40 -22.17 10.55 -4.76
C HIS A 40 -21.00 11.06 -5.62
N ILE A 41 -19.84 10.43 -5.54
CA ILE A 41 -18.66 10.75 -6.34
C ILE A 41 -18.73 9.99 -7.65
N ALA A 42 -18.84 10.70 -8.76
CA ALA A 42 -18.93 10.09 -10.08
C ALA A 42 -17.62 9.37 -10.49
N ASP A 43 -17.72 8.39 -11.40
CA ASP A 43 -16.56 7.60 -11.83
C ASP A 43 -15.46 8.42 -12.50
N ASN A 44 -15.81 9.51 -13.16
CA ASN A 44 -14.89 10.44 -13.82
C ASN A 44 -14.47 11.63 -12.94
N ASP A 45 -15.01 11.75 -11.71
CA ASP A 45 -14.68 12.83 -10.77
C ASP A 45 -13.37 12.53 -10.03
N VAL A 46 -12.24 12.69 -10.72
CA VAL A 46 -10.90 12.56 -10.10
C VAL A 46 -10.69 13.56 -8.96
N PRO A 47 -11.08 14.86 -9.08
CA PRO A 47 -10.99 15.81 -7.97
C PRO A 47 -11.74 15.37 -6.71
N GLY A 48 -12.99 14.91 -6.84
CA GLY A 48 -13.79 14.41 -5.72
C GLY A 48 -13.13 13.18 -5.05
N LYS A 49 -12.59 12.25 -5.86
CA LYS A 49 -11.81 11.10 -5.36
C LYS A 49 -10.57 11.53 -4.57
N LEU A 50 -9.88 12.59 -5.01
CA LEU A 50 -8.72 13.14 -4.28
C LEU A 50 -9.15 13.75 -2.94
N VAL A 51 -10.28 14.47 -2.89
CA VAL A 51 -10.83 15.01 -1.63
C VAL A 51 -11.18 13.87 -0.67
N PHE A 52 -11.92 12.85 -1.14
CA PHE A 52 -12.29 11.69 -0.34
C PHE A 52 -11.06 10.95 0.23
N ALA A 53 -10.05 10.67 -0.62
CA ALA A 53 -8.81 10.07 -0.19
C ALA A 53 -8.04 10.97 0.79
N GLY A 54 -8.07 12.28 0.57
CA GLY A 54 -7.45 13.27 1.44
C GLY A 54 -8.02 13.23 2.85
N TYR A 55 -9.35 13.26 2.99
CA TYR A 55 -10.01 13.12 4.30
C TYR A 55 -9.67 11.79 4.96
N ARG A 56 -9.77 10.67 4.22
CA ARG A 56 -9.39 9.35 4.72
C ARG A 56 -7.99 9.35 5.33
N PHE A 57 -6.99 9.86 4.61
CA PHE A 57 -5.61 9.82 5.07
C PHE A 57 -5.29 10.87 6.13
N ALA A 58 -5.86 12.08 6.03
CA ALA A 58 -5.68 13.10 7.05
C ALA A 58 -6.20 12.62 8.41
N PHE A 59 -7.43 12.10 8.46
CA PHE A 59 -7.99 11.57 9.70
C PHE A 59 -7.30 10.30 10.18
N ALA A 60 -6.83 9.42 9.27
CA ALA A 60 -6.03 8.26 9.65
C ALA A 60 -4.70 8.68 10.30
N GLY A 61 -4.05 9.69 9.75
CA GLY A 61 -2.84 10.26 10.33
C GLY A 61 -3.08 10.90 11.70
N LEU A 62 -4.14 11.69 11.82
CA LEU A 62 -4.54 12.29 13.10
C LEU A 62 -4.85 11.23 14.17
N LEU A 63 -5.60 10.19 13.80
CA LEU A 63 -5.89 9.06 14.69
C LEU A 63 -4.61 8.40 15.20
N LEU A 64 -3.63 8.15 14.34
CA LEU A 64 -2.35 7.58 14.74
C LEU A 64 -1.57 8.50 15.69
N LEU A 65 -1.59 9.81 15.45
CA LEU A 65 -0.93 10.78 16.32
C LEU A 65 -1.60 10.84 17.70
N VAL A 66 -2.94 10.83 17.76
CA VAL A 66 -3.69 10.73 19.01
C VAL A 66 -3.34 9.46 19.77
N LEU A 67 -3.36 8.30 19.11
CA LEU A 67 -2.98 7.02 19.71
C LEU A 67 -1.51 6.99 20.17
N ALA A 68 -0.61 7.67 19.45
CA ALA A 68 0.78 7.82 19.85
C ALA A 68 0.91 8.62 21.15
N VAL A 69 0.20 9.74 21.27
CA VAL A 69 0.14 10.54 22.51
C VAL A 69 -0.41 9.74 23.68
N LEU A 70 -1.55 9.09 23.49
CA LEU A 70 -2.19 8.24 24.51
C LEU A 70 -1.27 7.08 24.95
N SER A 71 -0.38 6.62 24.05
CA SER A 71 0.63 5.61 24.34
C SER A 71 1.93 6.17 24.93
N GLY A 72 1.96 7.45 25.32
CA GLY A 72 3.11 8.11 25.92
C GLY A 72 4.27 8.39 24.96
N ARG A 73 4.04 8.37 23.63
CA ARG A 73 5.07 8.66 22.63
C ARG A 73 5.18 10.17 22.40
N ALA A 74 6.40 10.66 22.25
CA ALA A 74 6.63 12.07 21.95
C ALA A 74 6.29 12.38 20.49
N ILE A 75 5.36 13.30 20.25
CA ILE A 75 4.94 13.72 18.92
C ILE A 75 5.40 15.14 18.54
N GLY A 76 5.90 15.94 19.47
CA GLY A 76 6.07 17.39 19.26
C GLY A 76 7.51 17.91 19.26
N ARG A 77 8.53 17.05 19.41
CA ARG A 77 9.93 17.50 19.50
C ARG A 77 10.74 17.00 18.31
N PHE A 78 10.57 17.65 17.16
CA PHE A 78 11.36 17.32 15.97
C PHE A 78 12.39 18.40 15.67
N GLN A 79 13.57 17.96 15.25
CA GLN A 79 14.55 18.84 14.63
C GLN A 79 14.05 19.25 13.23
N ARG A 80 14.50 20.40 12.73
CA ARG A 80 14.10 20.88 11.39
C ARG A 80 14.29 19.83 10.29
N GLY A 81 15.39 19.07 10.34
CA GLY A 81 15.66 17.99 9.39
C GLY A 81 14.61 16.87 9.42
N GLN A 82 14.11 16.51 10.61
CA GLN A 82 13.06 15.50 10.76
C GLN A 82 11.71 15.98 10.21
N LEU A 83 11.37 17.26 10.42
CA LEU A 83 10.15 17.85 9.82
C LEU A 83 10.21 17.81 8.30
N VAL A 84 11.35 18.18 7.71
CA VAL A 84 11.55 18.07 6.25
C VAL A 84 11.38 16.63 5.78
N GLN A 85 11.95 15.66 6.48
CA GLN A 85 11.83 14.24 6.14
C GLN A 85 10.37 13.78 6.19
N LEU A 86 9.61 14.14 7.24
CA LEU A 86 8.20 13.78 7.39
C LEU A 86 7.33 14.43 6.30
N THR A 87 7.57 15.71 6.00
CA THR A 87 6.85 16.43 4.95
C THR A 87 7.14 15.82 3.58
N THR A 88 8.41 15.56 3.27
CA THR A 88 8.82 14.90 2.02
C THR A 88 8.14 13.53 1.89
N LEU A 89 8.14 12.73 2.96
CA LEU A 89 7.49 11.43 2.96
C LEU A 89 5.98 11.56 2.72
N GLY A 90 5.30 12.50 3.37
CA GLY A 90 3.86 12.77 3.17
C GLY A 90 3.54 13.21 1.74
N ILE A 91 4.34 14.12 1.19
CA ILE A 91 4.19 14.59 -0.19
C ILE A 91 4.33 13.43 -1.19
N PHE A 92 5.42 12.67 -1.11
CA PHE A 92 5.69 11.64 -2.12
C PHE A 92 4.84 10.38 -1.92
N GLN A 93 4.78 9.83 -0.70
CA GLN A 93 4.13 8.54 -0.45
C GLN A 93 2.61 8.63 -0.37
N THR A 94 2.05 9.78 0.03
CA THR A 94 0.61 9.93 0.15
C THR A 94 0.04 10.86 -0.91
N SER A 95 0.58 12.07 -1.10
CA SER A 95 -0.03 13.00 -2.06
C SER A 95 0.31 12.65 -3.51
N LEU A 96 1.58 12.71 -3.87
CA LEU A 96 2.01 12.59 -5.27
C LEU A 96 1.70 11.19 -5.83
N GLN A 97 1.98 10.15 -5.05
CA GLN A 97 1.67 8.77 -5.42
C GLN A 97 0.19 8.59 -5.74
N TYR A 98 -0.72 9.10 -4.87
CA TYR A 98 -2.16 8.96 -5.10
C TYR A 98 -2.69 9.85 -6.21
N VAL A 99 -2.12 11.05 -6.44
CA VAL A 99 -2.47 11.89 -7.59
C VAL A 99 -2.19 11.13 -8.90
N PHE A 100 -0.98 10.58 -9.07
CA PHE A 100 -0.64 9.78 -10.24
C PHE A 100 -1.51 8.53 -10.36
N PHE A 101 -1.77 7.86 -9.23
CA PHE A 101 -2.60 6.66 -9.21
C PHE A 101 -4.04 6.93 -9.65
N TYR A 102 -4.70 7.95 -9.11
CA TYR A 102 -6.08 8.28 -9.47
C TYR A 102 -6.22 8.83 -10.87
N ILE A 103 -5.29 9.69 -11.32
CA ILE A 103 -5.28 10.13 -12.72
C ILE A 103 -5.07 8.92 -13.64
N GLY A 104 -4.10 8.06 -13.34
CA GLY A 104 -3.87 6.86 -14.13
C GLY A 104 -5.09 5.95 -14.22
N LEU A 105 -5.79 5.71 -13.10
CA LEU A 105 -7.02 4.92 -13.07
C LEU A 105 -8.17 5.53 -13.86
N ALA A 106 -8.21 6.85 -14.05
CA ALA A 106 -9.23 7.49 -14.89
C ALA A 106 -9.04 7.19 -16.39
N TYR A 107 -7.83 6.80 -16.80
CA TYR A 107 -7.48 6.51 -18.21
C TYR A 107 -7.12 5.05 -18.47
N THR A 108 -7.27 4.15 -17.49
CA THR A 108 -7.05 2.71 -17.64
C THR A 108 -8.16 1.92 -16.95
N THR A 109 -8.24 0.62 -17.25
CA THR A 109 -9.20 -0.25 -16.55
C THR A 109 -8.68 -0.62 -15.15
N GLY A 110 -9.61 -0.92 -14.21
CA GLY A 110 -9.24 -1.39 -12.87
C GLY A 110 -8.33 -2.63 -12.91
N VAL A 111 -8.57 -3.54 -13.86
CA VAL A 111 -7.74 -4.73 -14.10
C VAL A 111 -6.30 -4.34 -14.44
N LYS A 112 -6.09 -3.50 -15.46
CA LYS A 112 -4.76 -3.02 -15.85
C LYS A 112 -4.11 -2.22 -14.72
N GLY A 113 -4.85 -1.33 -14.07
CA GLY A 113 -4.37 -0.55 -12.94
C GLY A 113 -3.85 -1.44 -11.81
N SER A 114 -4.55 -2.53 -11.48
CA SER A 114 -4.12 -3.51 -10.48
C SER A 114 -2.81 -4.19 -10.86
N ILE A 115 -2.68 -4.64 -12.12
CA ILE A 115 -1.46 -5.28 -12.63
C ILE A 115 -0.29 -4.29 -12.61
N MET A 116 -0.50 -3.07 -13.12
CA MET A 116 0.54 -2.04 -13.17
C MET A 116 0.98 -1.62 -11.75
N ASN A 117 0.05 -1.49 -10.80
CA ASN A 117 0.37 -1.17 -9.42
C ASN A 117 1.18 -2.29 -8.73
N ALA A 118 0.97 -3.56 -9.09
CA ALA A 118 1.75 -4.68 -8.56
C ALA A 118 3.25 -4.61 -8.94
N THR A 119 3.61 -3.83 -9.96
CA THR A 119 5.02 -3.55 -10.32
C THR A 119 5.79 -2.85 -9.19
N SER A 120 5.10 -2.20 -8.25
CA SER A 120 5.71 -1.62 -7.04
C SER A 120 6.53 -2.64 -6.24
N THR A 121 6.14 -3.91 -6.26
CA THR A 121 6.92 -4.98 -5.62
C THR A 121 8.28 -5.16 -6.29
N PHE A 122 8.32 -5.18 -7.62
CA PHE A 122 9.59 -5.26 -8.35
C PHE A 122 10.48 -4.06 -8.08
N PHE A 123 9.93 -2.85 -8.13
CA PHE A 123 10.67 -1.62 -7.81
C PHE A 123 11.20 -1.66 -6.37
N SER A 124 10.40 -2.13 -5.41
CA SER A 124 10.84 -2.23 -4.02
C SER A 124 12.00 -3.22 -3.84
N VAL A 125 11.93 -4.40 -4.47
CA VAL A 125 13.00 -5.40 -4.41
C VAL A 125 14.26 -4.91 -5.14
N LEU A 126 14.10 -4.27 -6.30
CA LEU A 126 15.19 -3.73 -7.08
C LEU A 126 15.89 -2.58 -6.35
N LEU A 127 15.15 -1.61 -5.85
CA LEU A 127 15.69 -0.49 -5.08
C LEU A 127 16.38 -0.97 -3.80
N ALA A 128 15.81 -1.98 -3.11
CA ALA A 128 16.44 -2.59 -1.95
C ALA A 128 17.80 -3.23 -2.31
N HIS A 129 17.91 -3.87 -3.47
CA HIS A 129 19.16 -4.44 -3.97
C HIS A 129 20.27 -3.39 -4.10
N TYR A 130 19.94 -2.22 -4.64
CA TYR A 130 20.94 -1.16 -4.84
C TYR A 130 21.27 -0.41 -3.55
N LEU A 131 20.27 -0.16 -2.71
CA LEU A 131 20.40 0.72 -1.54
C LEU A 131 20.84 0.00 -0.25
N TYR A 132 20.58 -1.30 -0.12
CA TYR A 132 20.92 -2.07 1.08
C TYR A 132 21.90 -3.21 0.78
N GLN A 133 23.03 -3.26 1.48
CA GLN A 133 24.03 -4.33 1.30
C GLN A 133 23.51 -5.69 1.77
N ASN A 134 22.63 -5.69 2.78
CA ASN A 134 22.07 -6.90 3.37
C ASN A 134 20.75 -7.36 2.73
N ASP A 135 20.30 -6.71 1.64
CA ASP A 135 19.04 -7.03 0.97
C ASP A 135 19.23 -7.23 -0.55
N LYS A 136 20.31 -7.89 -0.92
CA LYS A 136 20.65 -8.13 -2.33
C LYS A 136 19.65 -9.05 -3.03
N LEU A 137 19.45 -8.78 -4.30
CA LEU A 137 18.67 -9.63 -5.20
C LEU A 137 19.37 -10.99 -5.34
N ASN A 138 18.60 -12.04 -5.23
CA ASN A 138 19.04 -13.42 -5.49
C ASN A 138 17.99 -14.14 -6.35
N VAL A 139 18.35 -15.32 -6.83
CA VAL A 139 17.49 -16.11 -7.74
C VAL A 139 16.11 -16.40 -7.11
N ASN A 140 16.06 -16.68 -5.80
CA ASN A 140 14.79 -16.94 -5.11
C ASN A 140 13.87 -15.71 -5.10
N LYS A 141 14.44 -14.51 -4.87
CA LYS A 141 13.66 -13.25 -4.92
C LYS A 141 13.15 -12.98 -6.31
N LEU A 142 14.00 -13.19 -7.33
CA LEU A 142 13.60 -12.98 -8.72
C LEU A 142 12.47 -13.93 -9.13
N ILE A 143 12.65 -15.23 -8.93
CA ILE A 143 11.62 -16.24 -9.28
C ILE A 143 10.35 -16.00 -8.43
N GLY A 144 10.50 -15.71 -7.14
CA GLY A 144 9.36 -15.44 -6.27
C GLY A 144 8.55 -14.22 -6.69
N CYS A 145 9.21 -13.14 -7.13
CA CYS A 145 8.54 -11.98 -7.70
C CYS A 145 7.82 -12.32 -9.02
N ILE A 146 8.45 -13.10 -9.90
CA ILE A 146 7.81 -13.56 -11.16
C ILE A 146 6.57 -14.39 -10.87
N LEU A 147 6.64 -15.34 -9.93
CA LEU A 147 5.50 -16.18 -9.54
C LEU A 147 4.38 -15.32 -8.93
N GLY A 148 4.71 -14.39 -8.02
CA GLY A 148 3.73 -13.49 -7.42
C GLY A 148 3.03 -12.61 -8.45
N PHE A 149 3.78 -12.07 -9.40
CA PHE A 149 3.23 -11.27 -10.49
C PHE A 149 2.38 -12.11 -11.45
N ALA A 150 2.81 -13.33 -11.78
CA ALA A 150 2.01 -14.26 -12.57
C ALA A 150 0.66 -14.58 -11.88
N GLY A 151 0.63 -14.68 -10.56
CA GLY A 151 -0.61 -14.82 -9.80
C GLY A 151 -1.52 -13.60 -9.94
N VAL A 152 -0.97 -12.39 -9.86
CA VAL A 152 -1.73 -11.15 -10.11
C VAL A 152 -2.28 -11.12 -11.53
N MET A 153 -1.47 -11.52 -12.52
CA MET A 153 -1.93 -11.64 -13.91
C MET A 153 -3.09 -12.63 -14.03
N ALA A 154 -2.96 -13.82 -13.43
CA ALA A 154 -3.98 -14.87 -13.51
C ALA A 154 -5.35 -14.44 -13.00
N VAL A 155 -5.42 -13.66 -11.90
CA VAL A 155 -6.69 -13.12 -11.37
C VAL A 155 -7.32 -12.11 -12.33
N ASN A 156 -6.49 -11.35 -13.03
CA ASN A 156 -6.93 -10.22 -13.85
C ASN A 156 -7.11 -10.60 -15.34
N ILE A 157 -7.00 -11.88 -15.72
CA ILE A 157 -7.37 -12.37 -17.05
C ILE A 157 -8.88 -12.59 -17.09
N ASP A 158 -9.56 -11.89 -17.99
CA ASP A 158 -10.98 -12.07 -18.24
C ASP A 158 -11.21 -13.00 -19.44
N SER A 159 -12.44 -13.56 -19.57
CA SER A 159 -12.86 -14.43 -20.67
C SER A 159 -12.69 -13.81 -22.06
N ASN A 160 -12.70 -12.48 -22.15
CA ASN A 160 -12.46 -11.72 -23.37
C ASN A 160 -10.99 -11.44 -23.69
N GLY A 161 -10.06 -11.98 -22.87
CA GLY A 161 -8.63 -11.73 -22.98
C GLY A 161 -8.20 -10.39 -22.39
N MET A 162 -6.87 -10.15 -22.37
CA MET A 162 -6.33 -8.86 -21.92
C MET A 162 -6.28 -7.88 -23.08
N ASN A 163 -6.87 -6.70 -22.90
CA ASN A 163 -6.61 -5.58 -23.80
C ASN A 163 -5.16 -5.09 -23.58
N ILE A 164 -4.27 -5.41 -24.51
CA ILE A 164 -2.81 -5.17 -24.40
C ILE A 164 -2.42 -3.73 -24.77
N GLY A 165 -3.36 -2.90 -25.25
CA GLY A 165 -3.07 -1.51 -25.60
C GLY A 165 -2.51 -0.74 -24.39
N PHE A 166 -1.26 -0.25 -24.47
CA PHE A 166 -0.63 0.57 -23.43
C PHE A 166 -0.98 2.05 -23.63
N THR A 167 -1.46 2.69 -22.57
CA THR A 167 -1.76 4.13 -22.56
C THR A 167 -0.80 4.83 -21.59
N LEU A 168 -0.12 5.88 -22.06
CA LEU A 168 0.85 6.60 -21.22
C LEU A 168 0.17 7.28 -20.01
N LEU A 169 -0.97 7.95 -20.23
CA LEU A 169 -1.73 8.64 -19.18
C LEU A 169 -2.42 7.66 -18.21
N GLY A 170 -2.81 6.47 -18.67
CA GLY A 170 -3.38 5.44 -17.83
C GLY A 170 -2.30 4.57 -17.20
N ASP A 171 -1.82 3.60 -17.97
CA ASP A 171 -0.92 2.57 -17.49
C ASP A 171 0.43 3.15 -17.02
N GLY A 172 0.98 4.13 -17.78
CA GLY A 172 2.23 4.80 -17.44
C GLY A 172 2.16 5.57 -16.12
N PHE A 173 1.06 6.27 -15.85
CA PHE A 173 0.88 7.01 -14.60
C PHE A 173 0.75 6.07 -13.40
N VAL A 174 0.08 4.92 -13.54
CA VAL A 174 0.03 3.92 -12.48
C VAL A 174 1.42 3.32 -12.21
N VAL A 175 2.23 3.08 -13.24
CA VAL A 175 3.62 2.62 -13.06
C VAL A 175 4.48 3.68 -12.37
N ILE A 176 4.32 4.97 -12.71
CA ILE A 176 4.98 6.07 -12.00
C ILE A 176 4.55 6.11 -10.54
N ALA A 177 3.25 5.98 -10.25
CA ALA A 177 2.75 5.89 -8.88
C ALA A 177 3.36 4.71 -8.12
N ALA A 178 3.48 3.54 -8.75
CA ALA A 178 4.10 2.35 -8.18
C ALA A 178 5.60 2.55 -7.88
N PHE A 179 6.32 3.26 -8.74
CA PHE A 179 7.72 3.63 -8.49
C PHE A 179 7.84 4.61 -7.33
N ILE A 180 7.02 5.68 -7.30
CA ILE A 180 7.00 6.67 -6.21
C ILE A 180 6.69 5.96 -4.88
N LEU A 181 5.71 5.07 -4.83
CA LEU A 181 5.37 4.28 -3.65
C LEU A 181 6.57 3.48 -3.16
N SER A 182 7.27 2.80 -4.06
CA SER A 182 8.42 1.95 -3.73
C SER A 182 9.60 2.77 -3.19
N ALA A 183 9.94 3.86 -3.87
CA ALA A 183 11.02 4.77 -3.44
C ALA A 183 10.70 5.42 -2.09
N SER A 184 9.46 5.88 -1.91
CA SER A 184 9.00 6.47 -0.66
C SER A 184 8.94 5.46 0.49
N THR A 185 8.57 4.21 0.22
CA THR A 185 8.59 3.11 1.20
C THR A 185 10.01 2.87 1.73
N ILE A 186 11.01 2.86 0.86
CA ILE A 186 12.41 2.72 1.25
C ILE A 186 12.90 3.94 2.03
N TYR A 187 12.50 5.14 1.59
CA TYR A 187 12.80 6.37 2.33
C TYR A 187 12.17 6.37 3.72
N GLY A 188 10.91 5.97 3.83
CA GLY A 188 10.21 5.78 5.10
C GLY A 188 10.90 4.76 6.00
N LYS A 189 11.37 3.63 5.45
CA LYS A 189 12.19 2.68 6.21
C LYS A 189 13.44 3.33 6.80
N ARG A 190 14.15 4.17 6.03
CA ARG A 190 15.33 4.88 6.52
C ARG A 190 14.99 5.84 7.68
N ILE A 191 13.90 6.61 7.55
CA ILE A 191 13.43 7.52 8.61
C ILE A 191 13.03 6.74 9.85
N SER A 192 12.38 5.59 9.71
CA SER A 192 11.90 4.76 10.82
C SER A 192 13.04 4.22 11.71
N GLN A 193 14.31 4.24 11.26
CA GLN A 193 15.44 3.86 12.09
C GLN A 193 15.72 4.88 13.19
N THR A 194 15.44 6.14 12.95
CA THR A 194 15.70 7.26 13.88
C THR A 194 14.44 7.77 14.58
N MET A 195 13.25 7.28 14.19
CA MET A 195 11.96 7.76 14.67
C MET A 195 11.00 6.59 14.95
N ASP A 196 10.01 6.82 15.81
CA ASP A 196 8.93 5.84 16.00
C ASP A 196 8.09 5.70 14.72
N PRO A 197 7.91 4.46 14.17
CA PRO A 197 7.21 4.26 12.91
C PRO A 197 5.75 4.70 12.94
N THR A 198 5.07 4.58 14.09
CA THR A 198 3.66 5.01 14.21
C THR A 198 3.54 6.52 14.13
N VAL A 199 4.44 7.24 14.81
CA VAL A 199 4.49 8.71 14.76
C VAL A 199 4.84 9.18 13.34
N MET A 200 5.86 8.56 12.73
CA MET A 200 6.26 8.84 11.35
C MET A 200 5.07 8.66 10.39
N THR A 201 4.38 7.52 10.48
CA THR A 201 3.22 7.22 9.63
C THR A 201 2.06 8.17 9.89
N GLY A 202 1.83 8.55 11.15
CA GLY A 202 0.82 9.54 11.51
C GLY A 202 1.05 10.88 10.81
N TYR A 203 2.26 11.43 10.88
CA TYR A 203 2.60 12.66 10.17
C TYR A 203 2.56 12.53 8.66
N GLN A 204 3.11 11.44 8.11
CA GLN A 204 3.06 11.15 6.68
C GLN A 204 1.63 11.18 6.13
N LEU A 205 0.72 10.44 6.78
CA LEU A 205 -0.68 10.36 6.35
C LEU A 205 -1.41 11.70 6.56
N ALA A 206 -1.20 12.37 7.70
CA ALA A 206 -1.84 13.66 7.98
C ALA A 206 -1.41 14.74 6.99
N ILE A 207 -0.11 14.93 6.79
CA ILE A 207 0.43 15.94 5.86
C ILE A 207 -0.01 15.61 4.44
N GLY A 208 0.19 14.37 4.01
CA GLY A 208 -0.17 13.95 2.66
C GLY A 208 -1.66 13.99 2.39
N GLY A 209 -2.48 13.60 3.37
CA GLY A 209 -3.94 13.70 3.28
C GLY A 209 -4.42 15.15 3.19
N ILE A 210 -3.87 16.06 3.97
CA ILE A 210 -4.19 17.50 3.88
C ILE A 210 -3.84 18.05 2.49
N ILE A 211 -2.66 17.72 1.97
CA ILE A 211 -2.25 18.16 0.62
C ILE A 211 -3.18 17.60 -0.45
N LEU A 212 -3.58 16.31 -0.36
CA LEU A 212 -4.57 15.72 -1.27
C LEU A 212 -5.92 16.44 -1.22
N THR A 213 -6.41 16.72 -0.01
CA THR A 213 -7.67 17.44 0.20
C THR A 213 -7.60 18.82 -0.47
N ILE A 214 -6.55 19.58 -0.21
CA ILE A 214 -6.35 20.90 -0.82
C ILE A 214 -6.26 20.78 -2.33
N SER A 215 -5.47 19.85 -2.87
CA SER A 215 -5.33 19.62 -4.30
C SER A 215 -6.67 19.28 -4.96
N GLY A 216 -7.49 18.42 -4.32
CA GLY A 216 -8.81 18.05 -4.82
C GLY A 216 -9.75 19.26 -4.85
N TYR A 217 -9.82 20.05 -3.80
CA TYR A 217 -10.64 21.28 -3.79
C TYR A 217 -10.16 22.32 -4.80
N CYS A 218 -8.85 22.53 -4.93
CA CYS A 218 -8.28 23.47 -5.91
C CYS A 218 -8.58 23.07 -7.36
N THR A 219 -8.85 21.78 -7.61
CA THR A 219 -9.21 21.26 -8.96
C THR A 219 -10.72 21.11 -9.16
N GLY A 220 -11.54 21.61 -8.23
CA GLY A 220 -13.00 21.64 -8.34
C GLY A 220 -13.72 20.45 -7.69
N GLY A 221 -13.01 19.60 -6.98
CA GLY A 221 -13.61 18.50 -6.20
C GLY A 221 -14.45 19.03 -5.05
N THR A 222 -15.49 18.31 -4.72
CA THR A 222 -16.35 18.58 -3.56
C THR A 222 -16.61 17.29 -2.81
N LEU A 223 -16.84 17.36 -1.52
CA LEU A 223 -17.28 16.24 -0.70
C LEU A 223 -18.42 16.68 0.19
N MET A 224 -19.59 16.14 -0.07
CA MET A 224 -20.73 16.29 0.83
C MET A 224 -20.91 15.01 1.63
N ILE A 225 -21.30 15.14 2.90
CA ILE A 225 -21.59 13.99 3.75
C ILE A 225 -23.11 13.82 3.74
N PRO A 226 -23.66 12.86 3.01
CA PRO A 226 -25.11 12.75 2.84
C PRO A 226 -25.80 12.14 4.05
N ASP A 227 -25.21 11.11 4.66
CA ASP A 227 -25.83 10.31 5.72
C ASP A 227 -24.80 9.69 6.66
N TRP A 228 -25.29 8.98 7.69
CA TRP A 228 -24.44 8.30 8.68
C TRP A 228 -23.72 7.05 8.11
N GLU A 229 -24.25 6.41 7.08
CA GLU A 229 -23.65 5.25 6.42
C GLU A 229 -22.36 5.65 5.71
N ALA A 230 -22.38 6.81 5.04
CA ALA A 230 -21.20 7.41 4.44
C ALA A 230 -20.10 7.69 5.49
N VAL A 231 -20.49 8.22 6.66
CA VAL A 231 -19.57 8.49 7.78
C VAL A 231 -18.96 7.18 8.32
N LEU A 232 -19.76 6.12 8.48
CA LEU A 232 -19.27 4.82 8.92
C LEU A 232 -18.30 4.20 7.91
N MET A 233 -18.59 4.29 6.61
CA MET A 233 -17.71 3.80 5.56
C MET A 233 -16.37 4.54 5.56
N LEU A 234 -16.40 5.86 5.65
CA LEU A 234 -15.18 6.67 5.79
C LEU A 234 -14.43 6.32 7.07
N GLY A 235 -15.12 6.14 8.19
CA GLY A 235 -14.58 5.71 9.48
C GLY A 235 -13.85 4.36 9.38
N TYR A 236 -14.46 3.39 8.71
CA TYR A 236 -13.83 2.09 8.41
C TYR A 236 -12.53 2.27 7.61
N LEU A 237 -12.55 3.07 6.55
CA LEU A 237 -11.38 3.33 5.72
C LEU A 237 -10.28 4.09 6.47
N ILE A 238 -10.64 4.98 7.41
CA ILE A 238 -9.70 5.66 8.30
C ILE A 238 -9.01 4.66 9.23
N LEU A 239 -9.77 3.79 9.90
CA LEU A 239 -9.24 2.76 10.79
C LEU A 239 -8.34 1.78 10.03
N LEU A 240 -8.80 1.28 8.88
CA LEU A 240 -8.04 0.41 8.00
C LEU A 240 -6.69 1.04 7.61
N SER A 241 -6.71 2.30 7.18
CA SER A 241 -5.49 3.01 6.79
C SER A 241 -4.54 3.19 7.96
N SER A 242 -5.05 3.61 9.13
CA SER A 242 -4.24 3.78 10.33
C SER A 242 -3.54 2.49 10.73
N VAL A 243 -4.28 1.38 10.80
CA VAL A 243 -3.76 0.08 11.23
C VAL A 243 -2.76 -0.46 10.20
N ALA A 244 -3.17 -0.55 8.92
CA ALA A 244 -2.35 -1.18 7.90
C ALA A 244 -1.03 -0.43 7.66
N PHE A 245 -1.06 0.89 7.48
CA PHE A 245 0.16 1.66 7.26
C PHE A 245 1.09 1.68 8.48
N SER A 246 0.54 1.75 9.70
CA SER A 246 1.35 1.72 10.92
C SER A 246 2.03 0.36 11.12
N LEU A 247 1.29 -0.74 10.96
CA LEU A 247 1.85 -2.10 11.08
C LEU A 247 2.88 -2.38 9.98
N TRP A 248 2.61 -1.96 8.74
CA TRP A 248 3.55 -2.10 7.64
C TRP A 248 4.86 -1.35 7.87
N SER A 249 4.78 -0.11 8.38
CA SER A 249 5.96 0.68 8.75
C SER A 249 6.75 0.03 9.88
N GLN A 250 6.07 -0.61 10.85
CA GLN A 250 6.72 -1.40 11.90
C GLN A 250 7.45 -2.61 11.31
N LEU A 251 6.81 -3.36 10.40
CA LEU A 251 7.47 -4.48 9.72
C LEU A 251 8.72 -4.05 8.96
N LEU A 252 8.63 -2.97 8.20
CA LEU A 252 9.75 -2.46 7.40
C LEU A 252 10.90 -1.94 8.26
N LYS A 253 10.61 -1.41 9.45
CA LYS A 253 11.66 -1.00 10.40
C LYS A 253 12.58 -2.16 10.76
N TYR A 254 12.03 -3.32 11.04
CA TYR A 254 12.75 -4.45 11.62
C TYR A 254 13.09 -5.55 10.60
N ASN A 255 12.59 -5.47 9.36
CA ASN A 255 12.79 -6.50 8.35
C ASN A 255 13.35 -5.95 7.04
N ARG A 256 13.93 -6.85 6.23
CA ARG A 256 14.41 -6.50 4.88
C ARG A 256 13.22 -6.19 3.97
N VAL A 257 13.35 -5.15 3.15
CA VAL A 257 12.29 -4.75 2.19
C VAL A 257 11.98 -5.89 1.22
N GLY A 258 13.03 -6.54 0.71
CA GLY A 258 12.89 -7.67 -0.21
C GLY A 258 12.20 -8.91 0.37
N MET A 259 12.04 -9.00 1.71
CA MET A 259 11.25 -10.05 2.37
C MET A 259 9.79 -9.66 2.54
N VAL A 260 9.53 -8.38 2.81
CA VAL A 260 8.18 -7.89 3.14
C VAL A 260 7.42 -7.46 1.88
N ALA A 261 8.09 -6.79 0.94
CA ALA A 261 7.44 -6.27 -0.26
C ALA A 261 6.67 -7.31 -1.13
N PRO A 262 7.14 -8.57 -1.27
CA PRO A 262 6.40 -9.57 -2.06
C PRO A 262 5.01 -9.92 -1.53
N PHE A 263 4.73 -9.66 -0.24
CA PHE A 263 3.38 -9.80 0.29
C PHE A 263 2.37 -8.88 -0.40
N ASN A 264 2.81 -7.77 -0.98
CA ASN A 264 1.93 -6.85 -1.72
C ASN A 264 1.22 -7.53 -2.90
N PHE A 265 1.73 -8.64 -3.42
CA PHE A 265 1.01 -9.43 -4.43
C PHE A 265 -0.31 -10.04 -3.91
N LEU A 266 -0.47 -10.16 -2.58
CA LEU A 266 -1.74 -10.58 -1.98
C LEU A 266 -2.83 -9.50 -2.10
N ILE A 267 -2.47 -8.21 -2.21
CA ILE A 267 -3.43 -7.10 -2.23
C ILE A 267 -4.42 -7.24 -3.40
N PRO A 268 -3.97 -7.32 -4.68
CA PRO A 268 -4.92 -7.47 -5.78
C PRO A 268 -5.69 -8.79 -5.72
N VAL A 269 -5.07 -9.89 -5.28
CA VAL A 269 -5.74 -11.19 -5.16
C VAL A 269 -6.81 -11.15 -4.09
N SER A 270 -6.51 -10.64 -2.90
CA SER A 270 -7.50 -10.49 -1.83
C SER A 270 -8.57 -9.45 -2.17
N GLY A 271 -8.19 -8.37 -2.84
CA GLY A 271 -9.13 -7.34 -3.29
C GLY A 271 -10.17 -7.89 -4.26
N THR A 272 -9.74 -8.69 -5.23
CA THR A 272 -10.66 -9.32 -6.17
C THR A 272 -11.58 -10.34 -5.48
N LEU A 273 -11.01 -11.19 -4.60
CA LEU A 273 -11.82 -12.15 -3.83
C LEU A 273 -12.86 -11.47 -2.93
N LEU A 274 -12.47 -10.40 -2.24
CA LEU A 274 -13.38 -9.66 -1.38
C LEU A 274 -14.42 -8.87 -2.18
N SER A 275 -14.03 -8.30 -3.32
CA SER A 275 -15.00 -7.66 -4.22
C SER A 275 -16.04 -8.64 -4.74
N ALA A 276 -15.62 -9.84 -5.14
CA ALA A 276 -16.54 -10.88 -5.58
C ALA A 276 -17.50 -11.33 -4.47
N LEU A 277 -17.02 -11.42 -3.21
CA LEU A 277 -17.83 -11.76 -2.04
C LEU A 277 -18.87 -10.69 -1.70
N PHE A 278 -18.50 -9.41 -1.79
CA PHE A 278 -19.35 -8.29 -1.38
C PHE A 278 -20.24 -7.75 -2.51
N LEU A 279 -19.92 -8.06 -3.76
CA LEU A 279 -20.65 -7.59 -4.95
C LEU A 279 -21.43 -8.72 -5.65
N ASP A 280 -21.65 -9.86 -4.97
CA ASP A 280 -22.40 -11.04 -5.48
C ASP A 280 -21.89 -11.58 -6.84
N GLU A 281 -20.60 -11.39 -7.13
CA GLU A 281 -19.97 -11.95 -8.33
C GLU A 281 -19.60 -13.43 -8.09
N SER A 282 -19.59 -14.25 -9.15
CA SER A 282 -19.29 -15.69 -9.04
C SER A 282 -17.85 -15.94 -8.57
N ILE A 283 -17.70 -16.41 -7.33
CA ILE A 283 -16.40 -16.62 -6.66
C ILE A 283 -15.69 -17.90 -7.11
N LEU A 284 -16.41 -18.87 -7.69
CA LEU A 284 -15.95 -20.22 -7.99
C LEU A 284 -15.22 -20.36 -9.33
N GLU A 285 -14.36 -19.41 -9.66
CA GLU A 285 -13.47 -19.58 -10.82
C GLU A 285 -12.11 -20.12 -10.38
N TRP A 286 -11.64 -21.16 -11.02
CA TRP A 286 -10.33 -21.78 -10.78
C TRP A 286 -9.16 -20.78 -10.82
N LYS A 287 -9.31 -19.67 -11.53
CA LYS A 287 -8.28 -18.62 -11.62
C LYS A 287 -7.89 -18.05 -10.25
N TYR A 288 -8.85 -17.88 -9.31
CA TYR A 288 -8.56 -17.37 -7.96
C TYR A 288 -7.72 -18.34 -7.14
N PHE A 289 -8.04 -19.64 -7.26
CA PHE A 289 -7.25 -20.69 -6.58
C PHE A 289 -5.82 -20.73 -7.11
N PHE A 290 -5.63 -20.76 -8.43
CA PHE A 290 -4.30 -20.76 -9.04
C PHE A 290 -3.51 -19.49 -8.71
N ALA A 291 -4.14 -18.33 -8.74
CA ALA A 291 -3.51 -17.07 -8.37
C ALA A 291 -3.02 -17.08 -6.92
N LEU A 292 -3.84 -17.55 -5.99
CA LEU A 292 -3.45 -17.66 -4.58
C LEU A 292 -2.27 -18.62 -4.39
N VAL A 293 -2.29 -19.77 -5.06
CA VAL A 293 -1.17 -20.74 -5.02
C VAL A 293 0.12 -20.12 -5.57
N LEU A 294 0.05 -19.41 -6.70
CA LEU A 294 1.21 -18.73 -7.29
C LEU A 294 1.77 -17.64 -6.38
N VAL A 295 0.92 -16.78 -5.83
CA VAL A 295 1.33 -15.71 -4.92
C VAL A 295 1.94 -16.27 -3.64
N CYS A 296 1.28 -17.24 -3.00
CA CYS A 296 1.79 -17.88 -1.78
C CYS A 296 3.13 -18.59 -2.03
N SER A 297 3.26 -19.29 -3.15
CA SER A 297 4.51 -19.94 -3.55
C SER A 297 5.63 -18.92 -3.79
N GLY A 298 5.31 -17.79 -4.44
CA GLY A 298 6.22 -16.68 -4.65
C GLY A 298 6.72 -16.08 -3.34
N ILE A 299 5.81 -15.76 -2.43
CA ILE A 299 6.14 -15.24 -1.09
C ILE A 299 7.00 -16.25 -0.32
N TRP A 300 6.63 -17.52 -0.33
CA TRP A 300 7.40 -18.56 0.33
C TRP A 300 8.83 -18.66 -0.22
N LEU A 301 8.98 -18.64 -1.55
CA LEU A 301 10.29 -18.75 -2.22
C LEU A 301 11.19 -17.56 -1.89
N VAL A 302 10.66 -16.33 -1.90
CA VAL A 302 11.41 -15.13 -1.49
C VAL A 302 11.90 -15.23 -0.06
N ASN A 303 11.08 -15.77 0.83
CA ASN A 303 11.39 -15.86 2.26
C ASN A 303 12.20 -17.11 2.62
N ARG A 304 12.51 -17.98 1.65
CA ARG A 304 13.36 -19.14 1.86
C ARG A 304 14.81 -18.69 2.01
N ILE A 305 15.41 -19.01 3.15
CA ILE A 305 16.80 -18.66 3.44
C ILE A 305 17.74 -19.43 2.53
N VAL A 306 18.52 -18.74 1.71
CA VAL A 306 19.65 -19.34 1.00
C VAL A 306 20.81 -19.48 2.00
N LYS A 307 21.48 -20.64 2.02
CA LYS A 307 22.62 -20.92 2.94
C LYS A 307 23.75 -19.88 2.85
N SER A 308 23.85 -19.14 1.75
CA SER A 308 24.81 -18.05 1.55
C SER A 308 24.58 -16.83 2.43
N ASP A 309 23.32 -16.55 2.83
CA ASP A 309 23.00 -15.36 3.63
C ASP A 309 23.32 -15.52 5.13
N ARG A 310 23.70 -16.73 5.58
CA ARG A 310 24.06 -16.99 7.00
C ARG A 310 25.42 -16.46 7.42
N LYS A 311 26.25 -15.98 6.48
CA LYS A 311 27.63 -15.55 6.76
C LYS A 311 27.80 -14.04 6.98
N MET A 312 26.73 -13.23 6.89
CA MET A 312 26.80 -11.81 7.21
C MET A 312 26.12 -11.54 8.57
N PRO A 313 26.82 -10.97 9.55
CA PRO A 313 26.20 -10.50 10.78
C PRO A 313 25.23 -9.35 10.48
N LEU A 314 24.21 -9.24 11.32
CA LEU A 314 23.17 -8.21 11.31
C LEU A 314 23.74 -6.81 11.43
#